data_d0685fde1603ce1ac9496860983554b5
#
_entry.id   d0685fde1603ce1ac9496860983554b5
#
_cell.length_a   1.000
_cell.length_b   1.000
_cell.length_c   1.000
_cell.angle_alpha   90.00
_cell.angle_beta   90.00
_cell.angle_gamma   90.00
#
_symmetry.space_group_name_H-M   'P 1'
#
loop_
_entity.id
_entity.type
_entity.pdbx_description
1 polymer ?
#
loop_
_entity_poly.entity_id
_entity_poly.type
_entity_poly.pdbx_seq_one_letter_code
_entity_poly.pdbx_strand_id
1 'polypeptide(L)'
;MRNAIEIHALTKRYGILTALDEVSFEVGRGELFGLIGPDGAGKTTLFRLLATLVAPDGGTASVDGLDIVADYKRIRERVGYMPGRFSLYPDLSVGENLAFFAALFGVEIAENYDLIAPIYRQIEPFRARRAGKLSGGMKQKLALCCALIHRPAVLLLDEPTTGVDAVSRSEFWDMLSELKGKGISMLVSTPYMDEAVRCDRVALCDGGKILAVDTPQGVVGRF
;
A
#
# COMPACT_ATOMS: atom_id res chain seq x y z
N MET A 1 13.51 -2.16 18.38
CA MET A 1 13.53 -2.63 16.97
C MET A 1 13.29 -1.41 16.11
N ARG A 2 13.93 -1.26 14.93
CA ARG A 2 13.65 -0.12 14.04
C ARG A 2 12.29 -0.33 13.39
N ASN A 3 11.44 0.73 13.33
CA ASN A 3 10.16 0.69 12.65
C ASN A 3 10.33 0.54 11.13
N ALA A 4 9.29 0.10 10.45
CA ALA A 4 9.24 0.04 8.99
C ALA A 4 8.92 1.42 8.39
N ILE A 5 8.05 2.18 9.07
CA ILE A 5 7.71 3.56 8.72
C ILE A 5 7.70 4.39 10.00
N GLU A 6 8.28 5.58 9.95
CA GLU A 6 8.23 6.57 11.04
C GLU A 6 7.80 7.92 10.46
N ILE A 7 6.86 8.60 11.11
CA ILE A 7 6.29 9.86 10.63
C ILE A 7 6.23 10.82 11.82
N HIS A 8 6.79 12.03 11.65
CA HIS A 8 6.87 13.05 12.69
C HIS A 8 6.39 14.42 12.17
N ALA A 9 5.26 14.89 12.67
CA ALA A 9 4.64 16.17 12.36
C ALA A 9 4.57 16.45 10.85
N LEU A 10 4.30 15.41 10.03
CA LEU A 10 4.33 15.49 8.58
C LEU A 10 3.18 16.36 8.09
N THR A 11 3.52 17.40 7.31
CA THR A 11 2.58 18.38 6.79
C THR A 11 2.65 18.45 5.26
N LYS A 12 1.46 18.54 4.62
CA LYS A 12 1.35 18.77 3.18
C LYS A 12 0.22 19.71 2.85
N ARG A 13 0.54 20.71 2.02
CA ARG A 13 -0.42 21.73 1.55
C ARG A 13 -0.49 21.74 0.03
N TYR A 14 -1.68 22.03 -0.49
CA TYR A 14 -1.95 22.28 -1.88
C TYR A 14 -2.68 23.63 -2.01
N GLY A 15 -1.91 24.70 -2.26
CA GLY A 15 -2.42 26.06 -2.19
C GLY A 15 -2.96 26.39 -0.79
N ILE A 16 -4.22 26.70 -0.69
CA ILE A 16 -4.90 27.01 0.60
C ILE A 16 -5.35 25.76 1.37
N LEU A 17 -5.36 24.59 0.73
CA LEU A 17 -5.79 23.33 1.37
C LEU A 17 -4.63 22.69 2.11
N THR A 18 -4.78 22.47 3.41
CA THR A 18 -3.90 21.60 4.19
C THR A 18 -4.41 20.18 4.11
N ALA A 19 -3.73 19.35 3.33
CA ALA A 19 -4.11 17.96 3.12
C ALA A 19 -3.61 17.02 4.22
N LEU A 20 -2.49 17.37 4.87
CA LEU A 20 -1.97 16.73 6.09
C LEU A 20 -1.47 17.83 7.04
N ASP A 21 -1.86 17.74 8.30
CA ASP A 21 -1.58 18.71 9.34
C ASP A 21 -0.91 18.02 10.54
N GLU A 22 0.42 18.10 10.58
CA GLU A 22 1.29 17.57 11.64
C GLU A 22 1.05 16.09 12.00
N VAL A 23 0.83 15.26 10.97
CA VAL A 23 0.58 13.82 11.11
C VAL A 23 1.79 13.12 11.73
N SER A 24 1.56 12.32 12.78
CA SER A 24 2.60 11.54 13.46
C SER A 24 2.09 10.16 13.85
N PHE A 25 2.77 9.11 13.40
CA PHE A 25 2.61 7.71 13.86
C PHE A 25 3.76 6.87 13.34
N GLU A 26 3.80 5.60 13.76
CA GLU A 26 4.80 4.63 13.35
C GLU A 26 4.16 3.30 12.98
N VAL A 27 4.79 2.58 12.05
CA VAL A 27 4.44 1.21 11.63
C VAL A 27 5.60 0.29 11.96
N GLY A 28 5.32 -0.79 12.69
CA GLY A 28 6.30 -1.80 13.07
C GLY A 28 6.76 -2.65 11.89
N ARG A 29 7.89 -3.33 12.03
CA ARG A 29 8.32 -4.31 11.02
C ARG A 29 7.44 -5.55 11.08
N GLY A 30 7.03 -6.04 9.89
CA GLY A 30 6.13 -7.17 9.75
C GLY A 30 4.70 -6.88 10.22
N GLU A 31 4.36 -5.63 10.45
CA GLU A 31 3.02 -5.18 10.85
C GLU A 31 2.14 -4.95 9.63
N LEU A 32 0.88 -5.35 9.73
CA LEU A 32 -0.21 -4.95 8.85
C LEU A 32 -0.96 -3.80 9.51
N PHE A 33 -0.62 -2.57 9.13
CA PHE A 33 -1.15 -1.35 9.71
C PHE A 33 -2.21 -0.71 8.80
N GLY A 34 -3.36 -0.35 9.38
CA GLY A 34 -4.47 0.29 8.67
C GLY A 34 -4.47 1.81 8.83
N LEU A 35 -4.70 2.55 7.75
CA LEU A 35 -5.02 3.98 7.78
C LEU A 35 -6.49 4.15 7.40
N ILE A 36 -7.33 4.48 8.38
CA ILE A 36 -8.78 4.53 8.21
C ILE A 36 -9.23 5.99 8.17
N GLY A 37 -10.22 6.28 7.35
CA GLY A 37 -10.83 7.60 7.31
C GLY A 37 -11.68 7.80 6.06
N PRO A 38 -12.54 8.81 6.05
CA PRO A 38 -13.41 9.13 4.92
C PRO A 38 -12.61 9.58 3.70
N ASP A 39 -13.30 9.70 2.58
CA ASP A 39 -12.74 10.33 1.38
C ASP A 39 -12.36 11.77 1.67
N GLY A 40 -11.18 12.17 1.18
CA GLY A 40 -10.65 13.51 1.45
C GLY A 40 -9.91 13.67 2.77
N ALA A 41 -9.83 12.64 3.64
CA ALA A 41 -9.10 12.70 4.91
C ALA A 41 -7.58 12.87 4.80
N GLY A 42 -7.00 12.83 3.59
CA GLY A 42 -5.56 12.97 3.37
C GLY A 42 -4.81 11.65 3.13
N LYS A 43 -5.49 10.49 3.19
CA LYS A 43 -4.88 9.15 3.06
C LYS A 43 -3.98 9.03 1.83
N THR A 44 -4.50 9.26 0.64
CA THR A 44 -3.73 9.21 -0.62
C THR A 44 -2.54 10.18 -0.63
N THR A 45 -2.67 11.36 -0.01
CA THR A 45 -1.56 12.31 0.11
C THR A 45 -0.43 11.73 0.94
N LEU A 46 -0.75 11.08 2.06
CA LEU A 46 0.25 10.40 2.89
C LEU A 46 0.96 9.28 2.11
N PHE A 47 0.21 8.43 1.40
CA PHE A 47 0.81 7.37 0.57
C PHE A 47 1.76 7.93 -0.49
N ARG A 48 1.39 9.04 -1.15
CA ARG A 48 2.26 9.69 -2.14
C ARG A 48 3.53 10.27 -1.55
N LEU A 49 3.49 10.80 -0.32
CA LEU A 49 4.68 11.25 0.40
C LEU A 49 5.61 10.07 0.73
N LEU A 50 5.08 8.99 1.31
CA LEU A 50 5.85 7.80 1.65
C LEU A 50 6.40 7.07 0.43
N ALA A 51 5.65 7.06 -0.69
CA ALA A 51 6.11 6.57 -1.99
C ALA A 51 7.04 7.55 -2.72
N THR A 52 7.38 8.68 -2.10
CA THR A 52 8.28 9.73 -2.63
C THR A 52 7.82 10.35 -3.96
N LEU A 53 6.51 10.37 -4.20
CA LEU A 53 5.91 10.96 -5.41
C LEU A 53 5.70 12.48 -5.27
N VAL A 54 5.60 12.97 -4.04
CA VAL A 54 5.52 14.39 -3.70
C VAL A 54 6.40 14.66 -2.48
N ALA A 55 6.90 15.89 -2.34
CA ALA A 55 7.69 16.30 -1.18
C ALA A 55 6.77 16.87 -0.06
N PRO A 56 7.12 16.70 1.23
CA PRO A 56 6.43 17.35 2.33
C PRO A 56 6.70 18.86 2.36
N ASP A 57 5.80 19.61 3.01
CA ASP A 57 5.99 21.05 3.29
C ASP A 57 6.49 21.27 4.72
N GLY A 58 6.41 20.26 5.59
CA GLY A 58 6.93 20.28 6.95
C GLY A 58 6.98 18.88 7.57
N GLY A 59 7.69 18.76 8.69
CA GLY A 59 7.89 17.49 9.37
C GLY A 59 8.87 16.56 8.64
N THR A 60 8.98 15.33 9.11
CA THR A 60 9.87 14.31 8.56
C THR A 60 9.18 12.96 8.50
N ALA A 61 9.62 12.09 7.59
CA ALA A 61 9.24 10.68 7.59
C ALA A 61 10.37 9.80 7.07
N SER A 62 10.41 8.57 7.53
CA SER A 62 11.32 7.56 7.01
C SER A 62 10.58 6.28 6.61
N VAL A 63 11.07 5.60 5.59
CA VAL A 63 10.60 4.30 5.14
C VAL A 63 11.80 3.36 5.07
N ASP A 64 11.72 2.22 5.76
CA ASP A 64 12.84 1.28 5.93
C ASP A 64 14.14 1.94 6.47
N GLY A 65 13.97 2.97 7.33
CA GLY A 65 15.07 3.74 7.90
C GLY A 65 15.72 4.75 6.93
N LEU A 66 15.10 5.01 5.78
CA LEU A 66 15.53 5.95 4.76
C LEU A 66 14.63 7.19 4.77
N ASP A 67 15.22 8.39 4.73
CA ASP A 67 14.47 9.65 4.70
C ASP A 67 13.75 9.84 3.35
N ILE A 68 12.46 10.21 3.39
CA ILE A 68 11.61 10.31 2.19
C ILE A 68 12.04 11.42 1.22
N VAL A 69 12.86 12.38 1.67
CA VAL A 69 13.37 13.49 0.85
C VAL A 69 14.81 13.21 0.38
N ALA A 70 15.71 12.89 1.33
CA ALA A 70 17.10 12.68 1.02
C ALA A 70 17.38 11.37 0.27
N ASP A 71 16.68 10.29 0.63
CA ASP A 71 16.92 8.94 0.13
C ASP A 71 15.84 8.46 -0.87
N TYR A 72 15.10 9.36 -1.51
CA TYR A 72 13.93 9.01 -2.33
C TYR A 72 14.19 7.95 -3.40
N LYS A 73 15.37 7.93 -4.03
CA LYS A 73 15.74 6.93 -5.05
C LYS A 73 15.84 5.53 -4.43
N ARG A 74 16.50 5.42 -3.28
CA ARG A 74 16.69 4.16 -2.54
C ARG A 74 15.36 3.63 -2.01
N ILE A 75 14.45 4.52 -1.59
CA ILE A 75 13.11 4.12 -1.13
C ILE A 75 12.34 3.48 -2.27
N ARG A 76 12.38 4.04 -3.49
CA ARG A 76 11.67 3.49 -4.66
C ARG A 76 12.10 2.07 -5.04
N GLU A 77 13.30 1.67 -4.68
CA GLU A 77 13.81 0.29 -4.88
C GLU A 77 13.33 -0.68 -3.79
N ARG A 78 12.81 -0.16 -2.67
CA ARG A 78 12.45 -0.94 -1.47
C ARG A 78 10.97 -0.94 -1.14
N VAL A 79 10.20 -0.12 -1.84
CA VAL A 79 8.77 0.07 -1.60
C VAL A 79 7.97 -0.49 -2.76
N GLY A 80 7.02 -1.37 -2.47
CA GLY A 80 5.94 -1.69 -3.39
C GLY A 80 4.79 -0.70 -3.18
N TYR A 81 4.33 -0.04 -4.22
CA TYR A 81 3.22 0.90 -4.14
C TYR A 81 2.08 0.51 -5.07
N MET A 82 0.91 0.37 -4.50
CA MET A 82 -0.34 0.13 -5.21
C MET A 82 -1.28 1.31 -4.98
N PRO A 83 -1.44 2.21 -5.95
CA PRO A 83 -2.34 3.36 -5.83
C PRO A 83 -3.81 2.93 -5.97
N GLY A 84 -4.74 3.71 -5.38
CA GLY A 84 -6.17 3.43 -5.36
C GLY A 84 -6.86 3.42 -6.73
N ARG A 85 -6.19 3.96 -7.76
CA ARG A 85 -6.65 3.83 -9.15
C ARG A 85 -5.82 2.78 -9.87
N PHE A 86 -6.48 1.98 -10.72
CA PHE A 86 -5.78 1.00 -11.55
C PHE A 86 -4.66 1.68 -12.35
N SER A 87 -3.42 1.33 -12.04
CA SER A 87 -2.21 2.00 -12.54
C SER A 87 -1.39 1.15 -13.51
N LEU A 88 -1.86 -0.07 -13.82
CA LEU A 88 -1.20 -0.95 -14.78
C LEU A 88 -1.58 -0.59 -16.22
N TYR A 89 -0.80 -1.11 -17.16
CA TYR A 89 -1.02 -0.88 -18.58
C TYR A 89 -2.21 -1.73 -19.08
N PRO A 90 -3.38 -1.12 -19.40
CA PRO A 90 -4.60 -1.87 -19.72
C PRO A 90 -4.50 -2.64 -21.03
N ASP A 91 -3.66 -2.18 -21.96
CA ASP A 91 -3.44 -2.80 -23.28
C ASP A 91 -2.43 -3.94 -23.26
N LEU A 92 -1.59 -4.00 -22.25
CA LEU A 92 -0.69 -5.13 -22.01
C LEU A 92 -1.45 -6.29 -21.36
N SER A 93 -1.04 -7.51 -21.69
CA SER A 93 -1.53 -8.72 -21.03
C SER A 93 -1.07 -8.80 -19.58
N VAL A 94 -1.62 -9.75 -18.82
CA VAL A 94 -1.19 -10.08 -17.45
C VAL A 94 0.31 -10.39 -17.42
N GLY A 95 0.80 -11.24 -18.34
CA GLY A 95 2.22 -11.61 -18.39
C GLY A 95 3.12 -10.44 -18.78
N GLU A 96 2.70 -9.61 -19.75
CA GLU A 96 3.48 -8.43 -20.17
C GLU A 96 3.55 -7.35 -19.09
N ASN A 97 2.46 -7.10 -18.33
CA ASN A 97 2.53 -6.20 -17.18
C ASN A 97 3.56 -6.71 -16.16
N LEU A 98 3.51 -7.98 -15.77
CA LEU A 98 4.45 -8.54 -14.81
C LEU A 98 5.89 -8.46 -15.31
N ALA A 99 6.14 -8.80 -16.58
CA ALA A 99 7.46 -8.71 -17.20
C ALA A 99 7.97 -7.25 -17.26
N PHE A 100 7.08 -6.29 -17.56
CA PHE A 100 7.44 -4.88 -17.56
C PHE A 100 7.92 -4.41 -16.19
N PHE A 101 7.18 -4.74 -15.11
CA PHE A 101 7.59 -4.34 -13.75
C PHE A 101 8.85 -5.07 -13.30
N ALA A 102 9.04 -6.34 -13.64
CA ALA A 102 10.28 -7.06 -13.37
C ALA A 102 11.48 -6.38 -14.04
N ALA A 103 11.35 -6.04 -15.33
CA ALA A 103 12.38 -5.32 -16.08
C ALA A 103 12.65 -3.91 -15.50
N LEU A 104 11.61 -3.18 -15.08
CA LEU A 104 11.73 -1.86 -14.47
C LEU A 104 12.60 -1.87 -13.20
N PHE A 105 12.48 -2.92 -12.40
CA PHE A 105 13.27 -3.11 -11.18
C PHE A 105 14.55 -3.93 -11.39
N GLY A 106 14.85 -4.35 -12.62
CA GLY A 106 16.06 -5.10 -12.94
C GLY A 106 16.11 -6.49 -12.32
N VAL A 107 14.95 -7.14 -12.13
CA VAL A 107 14.85 -8.49 -11.53
C VAL A 107 14.25 -9.47 -12.53
N GLU A 108 14.64 -10.75 -12.41
CA GLU A 108 13.99 -11.83 -13.12
C GLU A 108 12.75 -12.31 -12.36
N ILE A 109 11.65 -12.60 -13.07
CA ILE A 109 10.40 -13.08 -12.45
C ILE A 109 10.66 -14.34 -11.62
N ALA A 110 11.52 -15.23 -12.13
CA ALA A 110 11.83 -16.51 -11.49
C ALA A 110 12.49 -16.33 -10.11
N GLU A 111 13.29 -15.29 -9.91
CA GLU A 111 14.01 -15.03 -8.64
C GLU A 111 13.06 -14.77 -7.47
N ASN A 112 11.93 -14.12 -7.73
CA ASN A 112 10.96 -13.70 -6.71
C ASN A 112 9.59 -14.37 -6.88
N TYR A 113 9.51 -15.42 -7.73
CA TYR A 113 8.25 -16.11 -8.01
C TYR A 113 7.61 -16.71 -6.76
N ASP A 114 8.40 -17.21 -5.81
CA ASP A 114 7.94 -17.75 -4.53
C ASP A 114 7.07 -16.77 -3.73
N LEU A 115 7.39 -15.48 -3.83
CA LEU A 115 6.63 -14.43 -3.13
C LEU A 115 5.26 -14.19 -3.77
N ILE A 116 5.21 -14.14 -5.11
CA ILE A 116 3.99 -13.81 -5.84
C ILE A 116 3.16 -15.04 -6.23
N ALA A 117 3.74 -16.25 -6.19
CA ALA A 117 3.09 -17.47 -6.67
C ALA A 117 1.70 -17.75 -6.07
N PRO A 118 1.45 -17.57 -4.76
CA PRO A 118 0.12 -17.80 -4.18
C PRO A 118 -0.97 -16.91 -4.81
N ILE A 119 -0.58 -15.70 -5.23
CA ILE A 119 -1.47 -14.72 -5.86
C ILE A 119 -1.51 -14.94 -7.37
N TYR A 120 -0.33 -15.05 -8.00
CA TYR A 120 -0.20 -15.12 -9.45
C TYR A 120 -0.86 -16.36 -10.05
N ARG A 121 -0.76 -17.54 -9.41
CA ARG A 121 -1.41 -18.79 -9.88
C ARG A 121 -2.91 -18.65 -10.09
N GLN A 122 -3.58 -17.75 -9.38
CA GLN A 122 -5.01 -17.50 -9.53
C GLN A 122 -5.36 -16.74 -10.81
N ILE A 123 -4.40 -15.99 -11.38
CA ILE A 123 -4.55 -15.19 -12.59
C ILE A 123 -3.70 -15.71 -13.76
N GLU A 124 -2.79 -16.62 -13.51
CA GLU A 124 -1.90 -17.24 -14.52
C GLU A 124 -2.64 -17.90 -15.70
N PRO A 125 -3.81 -18.57 -15.52
CA PRO A 125 -4.61 -19.06 -16.64
C PRO A 125 -5.02 -17.97 -17.64
N PHE A 126 -5.00 -16.72 -17.22
CA PHE A 126 -5.34 -15.54 -18.01
C PHE A 126 -4.10 -14.76 -18.48
N ARG A 127 -2.91 -15.36 -18.43
CA ARG A 127 -1.62 -14.71 -18.72
C ARG A 127 -1.61 -13.92 -20.04
N ALA A 128 -2.28 -14.42 -21.07
CA ALA A 128 -2.36 -13.77 -22.39
C ALA A 128 -3.50 -12.72 -22.49
N ARG A 129 -4.36 -12.60 -21.45
CA ARG A 129 -5.48 -11.65 -21.47
C ARG A 129 -4.98 -10.23 -21.15
N ARG A 130 -5.46 -9.23 -21.91
CA ARG A 130 -5.18 -7.84 -21.64
C ARG A 130 -5.71 -7.42 -20.25
N ALA A 131 -4.90 -6.65 -19.51
CA ALA A 131 -5.24 -6.23 -18.15
C ALA A 131 -6.54 -5.41 -18.09
N GLY A 132 -6.83 -4.62 -19.11
CA GLY A 132 -8.09 -3.87 -19.23
C GLY A 132 -9.34 -4.76 -19.26
N LYS A 133 -9.22 -6.05 -19.67
CA LYS A 133 -10.33 -7.02 -19.76
C LYS A 133 -10.46 -7.93 -18.54
N LEU A 134 -9.70 -7.71 -17.49
CA LEU A 134 -9.78 -8.44 -16.23
C LEU A 134 -10.96 -7.92 -15.37
N SER A 135 -11.48 -8.79 -14.49
CA SER A 135 -12.39 -8.36 -13.42
C SER A 135 -11.66 -7.46 -12.40
N GLY A 136 -12.40 -6.76 -11.55
CA GLY A 136 -11.84 -5.91 -10.50
C GLY A 136 -10.85 -6.68 -9.61
N GLY A 137 -11.28 -7.81 -9.05
CA GLY A 137 -10.43 -8.65 -8.19
C GLY A 137 -9.17 -9.18 -8.91
N MET A 138 -9.28 -9.57 -10.19
CA MET A 138 -8.11 -9.98 -10.96
C MET A 138 -7.14 -8.83 -11.23
N LYS A 139 -7.64 -7.62 -11.45
CA LYS A 139 -6.82 -6.41 -11.59
C LYS A 139 -6.04 -6.13 -10.31
N GLN A 140 -6.67 -6.26 -9.15
CA GLN A 140 -6.03 -6.06 -7.87
C GLN A 140 -4.95 -7.13 -7.60
N LYS A 141 -5.23 -8.40 -7.91
CA LYS A 141 -4.24 -9.48 -7.81
C LYS A 141 -3.02 -9.21 -8.71
N LEU A 142 -3.23 -8.77 -9.96
CA LEU A 142 -2.14 -8.41 -10.85
C LEU A 142 -1.34 -7.21 -10.33
N ALA A 143 -2.02 -6.15 -9.84
CA ALA A 143 -1.37 -4.98 -9.28
C ALA A 143 -0.51 -5.34 -8.05
N LEU A 144 -1.02 -6.21 -7.18
CA LEU A 144 -0.29 -6.70 -6.02
C LEU A 144 0.95 -7.52 -6.45
N CYS A 145 0.84 -8.41 -7.44
CA CYS A 145 1.99 -9.14 -7.99
C CYS A 145 3.07 -8.18 -8.53
N CYS A 146 2.66 -7.16 -9.29
CA CYS A 146 3.59 -6.16 -9.84
C CYS A 146 4.26 -5.33 -8.74
N ALA A 147 3.53 -4.99 -7.66
CA ALA A 147 4.10 -4.27 -6.52
C ALA A 147 5.06 -5.13 -5.67
N LEU A 148 4.96 -6.46 -5.74
CA LEU A 148 5.76 -7.40 -4.97
C LEU A 148 6.96 -7.95 -5.74
N ILE A 149 7.01 -7.82 -7.08
CA ILE A 149 7.96 -8.55 -7.93
C ILE A 149 9.43 -8.27 -7.60
N HIS A 150 9.73 -7.10 -7.08
CA HIS A 150 11.09 -6.70 -6.67
C HIS A 150 11.38 -6.96 -5.18
N ARG A 151 10.52 -7.73 -4.49
CA ARG A 151 10.65 -8.10 -3.06
C ARG A 151 10.82 -6.89 -2.14
N PRO A 152 9.83 -6.00 -2.08
CA PRO A 152 9.92 -4.77 -1.30
C PRO A 152 10.00 -5.04 0.21
N ALA A 153 10.68 -4.16 0.96
CA ALA A 153 10.71 -4.18 2.42
C ALA A 153 9.39 -3.66 3.04
N VAL A 154 8.75 -2.74 2.34
CA VAL A 154 7.48 -2.11 2.75
C VAL A 154 6.51 -2.09 1.59
N LEU A 155 5.26 -2.46 1.84
CA LEU A 155 4.18 -2.41 0.87
C LEU A 155 3.19 -1.31 1.26
N LEU A 156 2.96 -0.37 0.36
CA LEU A 156 2.02 0.73 0.50
C LEU A 156 0.80 0.47 -0.39
N LEU A 157 -0.38 0.29 0.19
CA LEU A 157 -1.62 -0.06 -0.51
C LEU A 157 -2.68 1.02 -0.26
N ASP A 158 -2.95 1.84 -1.27
CA ASP A 158 -3.91 2.93 -1.17
C ASP A 158 -5.29 2.47 -1.67
N GLU A 159 -6.20 2.17 -0.75
CA GLU A 159 -7.56 1.68 -1.01
C GLU A 159 -7.62 0.49 -2.00
N PRO A 160 -6.85 -0.58 -1.76
CA PRO A 160 -6.63 -1.64 -2.74
C PRO A 160 -7.90 -2.44 -3.11
N THR A 161 -8.95 -2.35 -2.32
CA THR A 161 -10.19 -3.13 -2.48
C THR A 161 -11.40 -2.28 -2.90
N THR A 162 -11.19 -0.98 -3.15
CA THR A 162 -12.27 -0.09 -3.59
C THR A 162 -12.80 -0.52 -4.97
N GLY A 163 -14.14 -0.67 -5.07
CA GLY A 163 -14.80 -1.10 -6.30
C GLY A 163 -14.68 -2.61 -6.60
N VAL A 164 -14.25 -3.41 -5.63
CA VAL A 164 -14.15 -4.87 -5.73
C VAL A 164 -15.32 -5.52 -4.99
N ASP A 165 -15.84 -6.63 -5.51
CA ASP A 165 -16.90 -7.42 -4.86
C ASP A 165 -16.46 -8.01 -3.51
N ALA A 166 -17.42 -8.35 -2.65
CA ALA A 166 -17.14 -8.76 -1.26
C ALA A 166 -16.29 -10.04 -1.16
N VAL A 167 -16.44 -10.98 -2.09
CA VAL A 167 -15.66 -12.23 -2.09
C VAL A 167 -14.22 -11.93 -2.43
N SER A 168 -13.99 -11.21 -3.54
CA SER A 168 -12.65 -10.80 -3.97
C SER A 168 -11.96 -9.90 -2.94
N ARG A 169 -12.71 -9.06 -2.20
CA ARG A 169 -12.16 -8.28 -1.07
C ARG A 169 -11.64 -9.19 0.03
N SER A 170 -12.45 -10.16 0.49
CA SER A 170 -12.02 -11.10 1.53
C SER A 170 -10.75 -11.85 1.12
N GLU A 171 -10.72 -12.41 -0.10
CA GLU A 171 -9.53 -13.08 -0.64
C GLU A 171 -8.30 -12.17 -0.67
N PHE A 172 -8.46 -10.89 -1.02
CA PHE A 172 -7.36 -9.92 -1.06
C PHE A 172 -6.76 -9.72 0.35
N TRP A 173 -7.59 -9.56 1.36
CA TRP A 173 -7.14 -9.42 2.74
C TRP A 173 -6.49 -10.71 3.29
N ASP A 174 -6.96 -11.89 2.85
CA ASP A 174 -6.30 -13.17 3.19
C ASP A 174 -4.88 -13.22 2.61
N MET A 175 -4.70 -12.78 1.36
CA MET A 175 -3.37 -12.65 0.75
C MET A 175 -2.46 -11.67 1.52
N LEU A 176 -2.98 -10.54 2.01
CA LEU A 176 -2.19 -9.62 2.84
C LEU A 176 -1.76 -10.28 4.16
N SER A 177 -2.64 -11.07 4.78
CA SER A 177 -2.31 -11.82 5.99
C SER A 177 -1.20 -12.85 5.76
N GLU A 178 -1.20 -13.53 4.60
CA GLU A 178 -0.11 -14.44 4.21
C GLU A 178 1.21 -13.69 3.98
N LEU A 179 1.18 -12.53 3.33
CA LEU A 179 2.37 -11.69 3.11
C LEU A 179 2.95 -11.18 4.43
N LYS A 180 2.10 -10.81 5.39
CA LYS A 180 2.52 -10.49 6.75
C LYS A 180 3.26 -11.66 7.40
N GLY A 181 2.73 -12.89 7.26
CA GLY A 181 3.39 -14.10 7.74
C GLY A 181 4.79 -14.34 7.15
N LYS A 182 5.08 -13.74 5.98
CA LYS A 182 6.41 -13.72 5.35
C LYS A 182 7.30 -12.54 5.80
N GLY A 183 6.84 -11.73 6.76
CA GLY A 183 7.59 -10.61 7.34
C GLY A 183 7.52 -9.30 6.56
N ILE A 184 6.63 -9.16 5.58
CA ILE A 184 6.44 -7.91 4.84
C ILE A 184 5.69 -6.91 5.73
N SER A 185 6.22 -5.69 5.87
CA SER A 185 5.56 -4.59 6.56
C SER A 185 4.60 -3.89 5.60
N MET A 186 3.38 -3.62 6.04
CA MET A 186 2.34 -3.08 5.17
C MET A 186 1.61 -1.91 5.80
N LEU A 187 1.41 -0.84 5.03
CA LEU A 187 0.48 0.24 5.33
C LEU A 187 -0.65 0.19 4.29
N VAL A 188 -1.89 0.04 4.76
CA VAL A 188 -3.08 -0.11 3.90
C VAL A 188 -4.09 0.96 4.25
N SER A 189 -4.55 1.77 3.28
CA SER A 189 -5.68 2.64 3.52
C SER A 189 -7.00 1.97 3.15
N THR A 190 -8.03 2.25 3.91
CA THR A 190 -9.40 1.83 3.63
C THR A 190 -10.41 2.78 4.26
N PRO A 191 -11.55 3.06 3.62
CA PRO A 191 -12.67 3.74 4.26
C PRO A 191 -13.57 2.78 5.08
N TYR A 192 -13.33 1.47 5.02
CA TYR A 192 -14.20 0.45 5.57
C TYR A 192 -13.69 -0.09 6.90
N MET A 193 -14.52 0.00 7.96
CA MET A 193 -14.17 -0.51 9.30
C MET A 193 -14.10 -2.04 9.36
N ASP A 194 -14.90 -2.74 8.57
CA ASP A 194 -14.88 -4.21 8.47
C ASP A 194 -13.55 -4.74 7.90
N GLU A 195 -12.85 -3.96 7.10
CA GLU A 195 -11.50 -4.26 6.63
C GLU A 195 -10.45 -3.96 7.70
N ALA A 196 -10.64 -2.87 8.42
CA ALA A 196 -9.71 -2.41 9.46
C ALA A 196 -9.49 -3.44 10.58
N VAL A 197 -10.50 -4.23 10.92
CA VAL A 197 -10.38 -5.30 11.95
C VAL A 197 -9.37 -6.38 11.57
N ARG A 198 -8.94 -6.44 10.33
CA ARG A 198 -7.91 -7.36 9.83
C ARG A 198 -6.48 -6.85 10.04
N CYS A 199 -6.34 -5.59 10.44
CA CYS A 199 -5.05 -4.97 10.75
C CYS A 199 -4.65 -5.23 12.20
N ASP A 200 -3.34 -5.18 12.48
CA ASP A 200 -2.81 -5.28 13.86
C ASP A 200 -3.11 -4.01 14.65
N ARG A 201 -2.82 -2.88 14.03
CA ARG A 201 -3.10 -1.53 14.53
C ARG A 201 -3.65 -0.67 13.41
N VAL A 202 -4.34 0.39 13.81
CA VAL A 202 -4.94 1.34 12.87
C VAL A 202 -4.71 2.77 13.34
N ALA A 203 -4.58 3.68 12.38
CA ALA A 203 -4.67 5.11 12.60
C ALA A 203 -5.98 5.63 12.02
N LEU A 204 -6.78 6.32 12.82
CA LEU A 204 -7.98 7.02 12.36
C LEU A 204 -7.57 8.41 11.88
N CYS A 205 -7.81 8.68 10.60
CA CYS A 205 -7.47 9.93 9.93
C CYS A 205 -8.74 10.68 9.52
N ASP A 206 -8.83 11.95 9.88
CA ASP A 206 -9.88 12.86 9.42
C ASP A 206 -9.35 14.28 9.30
N GLY A 207 -9.80 15.01 8.26
CA GLY A 207 -9.41 16.39 8.01
C GLY A 207 -7.90 16.62 7.95
N GLY A 208 -7.13 15.65 7.50
CA GLY A 208 -5.66 15.70 7.43
C GLY A 208 -4.94 15.45 8.76
N LYS A 209 -5.63 15.03 9.81
CA LYS A 209 -5.08 14.76 11.16
C LYS A 209 -5.26 13.30 11.56
N ILE A 210 -4.37 12.81 12.43
CA ILE A 210 -4.57 11.52 13.10
C ILE A 210 -5.31 11.77 14.41
N LEU A 211 -6.50 11.18 14.53
CA LEU A 211 -7.36 11.31 15.71
C LEU A 211 -7.03 10.27 16.78
N ALA A 212 -6.65 9.08 16.37
CA ALA A 212 -6.29 7.98 17.27
C ALA A 212 -5.38 6.97 16.54
N VAL A 213 -4.50 6.33 17.30
CA VAL A 213 -3.72 5.15 16.88
C VAL A 213 -3.90 4.09 17.96
N ASP A 214 -4.43 2.92 17.58
CA ASP A 214 -4.66 1.82 18.52
C ASP A 214 -4.91 0.50 17.74
N THR A 215 -5.21 -0.57 18.46
CA THR A 215 -5.84 -1.76 17.85
C THR A 215 -7.21 -1.39 17.28
N PRO A 216 -7.74 -2.13 16.29
CA PRO A 216 -9.08 -1.86 15.76
C PRO A 216 -10.16 -1.78 16.85
N GLN A 217 -10.11 -2.71 17.83
CA GLN A 217 -11.05 -2.74 18.96
C GLN A 217 -10.85 -1.51 19.88
N GLY A 218 -9.60 -1.08 20.09
CA GLY A 218 -9.29 0.09 20.90
C GLY A 218 -9.83 1.38 20.28
N VAL A 219 -9.77 1.50 18.95
CA VAL A 219 -10.36 2.66 18.24
C VAL A 219 -11.88 2.66 18.36
N VAL A 220 -12.55 1.52 18.09
CA VAL A 220 -14.02 1.42 18.19
C VAL A 220 -14.52 1.74 19.60
N GLY A 221 -13.78 1.36 20.65
CA GLY A 221 -14.16 1.62 22.04
C GLY A 221 -14.02 3.09 22.48
N ARG A 222 -13.44 3.95 21.66
CA ARG A 222 -13.25 5.40 21.97
C ARG A 222 -14.35 6.30 21.41
N PHE A 223 -15.12 5.80 20.44
CA PHE A 223 -16.18 6.52 19.74
C PHE A 223 -17.50 5.75 19.78
#